data_2bcee54a3a8f0cb3347c68cef9e6a0e8
#
_entry.id   2bcee54a3a8f0cb3347c68cef9e6a0e8
#
_cell.length_a   1.000
_cell.length_b   1.000
_cell.length_c   1.000
_cell.angle_alpha   90.00
_cell.angle_beta   90.00
_cell.angle_gamma   90.00
#
_symmetry.space_group_name_H-M   'P 1'
#
loop_
_entity.id
_entity.type
_entity.pdbx_description
1 polymer ?
#
loop_
_entity_poly.entity_id
_entity_poly.type
_entity_poly.pdbx_seq_one_letter_code
_entity_poly.pdbx_strand_id
1 'polypeptide(L)'
;MGLVDLVRSASQRFESSPPWLRVGATLAVLASILSLDYVTPAYISLSGFYLLPLFLAAWYCGPVVTAGVAAIAIVGSTYFFLDSIAADTPFWHEALAFVSLGTVAAGFALLMLTLRQILNRLRNESRRDALTGLRNRRGFFEAMEAEMARAARNGHVYCLGIVDLDNFKHVNDTQGHQRGDELLVTLARRMEQSLREIDIVGRIGGDEFAVLLPETDLEKARTVLRRLHDTLRTLIAGFDDRAGASIGAGIANPILHHSLTETMARVDDLMYKVKRDTKNDVVVVSL
;
A
#
# COMPACT_ATOMS: atom_id res chain seq x y z
N MET A 1 16.35 18.69 6.80
CA MET A 1 15.90 17.49 6.06
C MET A 1 17.13 16.88 5.39
N GLY A 2 17.54 15.68 5.83
CA GLY A 2 18.77 15.04 5.31
C GLY A 2 18.54 14.49 3.89
N LEU A 3 19.64 14.23 3.16
CA LEU A 3 19.60 13.64 1.81
C LEU A 3 18.77 12.34 1.79
N VAL A 4 18.85 11.53 2.85
CA VAL A 4 18.12 10.28 3.01
C VAL A 4 16.60 10.51 3.07
N ASP A 5 16.16 11.56 3.78
CA ASP A 5 14.74 11.90 3.89
C ASP A 5 14.19 12.40 2.54
N LEU A 6 15.00 13.16 1.81
CA LEU A 6 14.63 13.64 0.47
C LEU A 6 14.46 12.47 -0.51
N VAL A 7 15.43 11.55 -0.54
CA VAL A 7 15.40 10.35 -1.39
C VAL A 7 14.21 9.47 -1.04
N ARG A 8 13.95 9.25 0.26
CA ARG A 8 12.82 8.46 0.73
C ARG A 8 11.47 9.06 0.31
N SER A 9 11.30 10.38 0.47
CA SER A 9 10.07 11.06 0.08
C SER A 9 9.85 11.04 -1.44
N ALA A 10 10.91 11.23 -2.23
CA ALA A 10 10.86 11.14 -3.69
C ALA A 10 10.51 9.72 -4.17
N SER A 11 11.13 8.69 -3.58
CA SER A 11 10.82 7.29 -3.87
C SER A 11 9.38 6.93 -3.56
N GLN A 12 8.84 7.35 -2.41
CA GLN A 12 7.45 7.12 -2.03
C GLN A 12 6.47 7.81 -2.98
N ARG A 13 6.73 9.07 -3.37
CA ARG A 13 5.91 9.79 -4.36
C ARG A 13 5.93 9.11 -5.72
N PHE A 14 7.08 8.61 -6.15
CA PHE A 14 7.20 7.89 -7.41
C PHE A 14 6.49 6.54 -7.35
N GLU A 15 6.57 5.82 -6.23
CA GLU A 15 5.86 4.54 -6.01
C GLU A 15 4.33 4.71 -6.00
N SER A 16 3.82 5.84 -5.47
CA SER A 16 2.40 6.17 -5.46
C SER A 16 1.87 6.74 -6.78
N SER A 17 2.75 7.07 -7.73
CA SER A 17 2.34 7.63 -9.03
C SER A 17 1.64 6.60 -9.92
N PRO A 18 0.81 7.03 -10.89
CA PRO A 18 0.14 6.12 -11.81
C PRO A 18 1.13 5.23 -12.59
N PRO A 19 0.77 3.96 -12.90
CA PRO A 19 1.66 3.02 -13.59
C PRO A 19 2.24 3.55 -14.89
N TRP A 20 1.44 4.26 -15.70
CA TRP A 20 1.90 4.84 -16.96
C TRP A 20 3.01 5.89 -16.78
N LEU A 21 2.98 6.66 -15.68
CA LEU A 21 4.00 7.65 -15.39
C LEU A 21 5.35 6.99 -15.03
N ARG A 22 5.31 5.91 -14.25
CA ARG A 22 6.50 5.13 -13.88
C ARG A 22 7.15 4.48 -15.09
N VAL A 23 6.34 3.87 -15.95
CA VAL A 23 6.81 3.28 -17.21
C VAL A 23 7.37 4.38 -18.14
N GLY A 24 6.65 5.48 -18.31
CA GLY A 24 7.08 6.61 -19.13
C GLY A 24 8.42 7.20 -18.68
N ALA A 25 8.59 7.43 -17.37
CA ALA A 25 9.85 7.93 -16.82
C ALA A 25 11.01 6.93 -17.03
N THR A 26 10.76 5.64 -16.83
CA THR A 26 11.77 4.59 -17.07
C THR A 26 12.21 4.55 -18.54
N LEU A 27 11.25 4.63 -19.47
CA LEU A 27 11.53 4.67 -20.92
C LEU A 27 12.24 5.96 -21.33
N ALA A 28 11.92 7.08 -20.71
CA ALA A 28 12.60 8.35 -20.97
C ALA A 28 14.09 8.29 -20.56
N VAL A 29 14.40 7.71 -19.41
CA VAL A 29 15.78 7.45 -18.96
C VAL A 29 16.51 6.54 -19.94
N LEU A 30 15.88 5.45 -20.37
CA LEU A 30 16.45 4.52 -21.34
C LEU A 30 16.75 5.22 -22.71
N ALA A 31 15.78 5.99 -23.21
CA ALA A 31 15.93 6.74 -24.46
C ALA A 31 17.06 7.78 -24.36
N SER A 32 17.20 8.45 -23.21
CA SER A 32 18.29 9.40 -22.98
C SER A 32 19.66 8.73 -23.02
N ILE A 33 19.78 7.55 -22.42
CA ILE A 33 21.04 6.77 -22.43
C ILE A 33 21.35 6.26 -23.85
N LEU A 34 20.36 5.74 -24.57
CA LEU A 34 20.52 5.33 -25.97
C LEU A 34 20.95 6.49 -26.87
N SER A 35 20.35 7.68 -26.68
CA SER A 35 20.71 8.88 -27.43
C SER A 35 22.13 9.35 -27.11
N LEU A 36 22.54 9.25 -25.84
CA LEU A 36 23.89 9.61 -25.42
C LEU A 36 24.92 8.60 -25.98
N ASP A 37 24.60 7.32 -25.95
CA ASP A 37 25.43 6.26 -26.50
C ASP A 37 25.65 6.43 -28.02
N TYR A 38 24.62 6.89 -28.74
CA TYR A 38 24.69 7.19 -30.18
C TYR A 38 25.66 8.33 -30.52
N VAL A 39 25.71 9.39 -29.70
CA VAL A 39 26.60 10.56 -29.95
C VAL A 39 28.00 10.38 -29.34
N THR A 40 28.18 9.40 -28.48
CA THR A 40 29.45 9.16 -27.78
C THR A 40 30.40 8.34 -28.67
N PRO A 41 31.68 8.75 -28.79
CA PRO A 41 32.65 7.98 -29.57
C PRO A 41 32.77 6.53 -29.07
N ALA A 42 32.94 5.56 -30.00
CA ALA A 42 32.95 4.13 -29.74
C ALA A 42 33.98 3.63 -28.68
N TYR A 43 35.01 4.42 -28.38
CA TYR A 43 36.00 4.10 -27.35
C TYR A 43 35.52 4.41 -25.89
N ILE A 44 34.35 5.06 -25.72
CA ILE A 44 33.76 5.35 -24.42
C ILE A 44 32.52 4.45 -24.25
N SER A 45 32.61 3.44 -23.39
CA SER A 45 31.47 2.56 -23.14
C SER A 45 30.53 3.15 -22.10
N LEU A 46 29.26 3.35 -22.46
CA LEU A 46 28.18 3.75 -21.56
C LEU A 46 27.36 2.55 -21.02
N SER A 47 27.84 1.33 -21.25
CA SER A 47 27.12 0.08 -20.92
C SER A 47 26.68 0.00 -19.45
N GLY A 48 27.47 0.53 -18.51
CA GLY A 48 27.12 0.56 -17.08
C GLY A 48 25.87 1.40 -16.76
N PHE A 49 25.57 2.43 -17.56
CA PHE A 49 24.41 3.30 -17.33
C PHE A 49 23.09 2.62 -17.64
N TYR A 50 23.07 1.55 -18.46
CA TYR A 50 21.85 0.76 -18.72
C TYR A 50 21.31 0.03 -17.47
N LEU A 51 22.11 -0.10 -16.41
CA LEU A 51 21.64 -0.61 -15.13
C LEU A 51 20.62 0.32 -14.46
N LEU A 52 20.65 1.63 -14.74
CA LEU A 52 19.72 2.59 -14.13
C LEU A 52 18.27 2.38 -14.58
N PRO A 53 17.92 2.35 -15.88
CA PRO A 53 16.56 2.05 -16.32
C PRO A 53 16.13 0.63 -15.96
N LEU A 54 17.04 -0.34 -15.92
CA LEU A 54 16.76 -1.70 -15.41
C LEU A 54 16.37 -1.68 -13.93
N PHE A 55 17.08 -0.91 -13.11
CA PHE A 55 16.72 -0.72 -11.70
C PHE A 55 15.32 -0.11 -11.56
N LEU A 56 15.04 0.99 -12.27
CA LEU A 56 13.74 1.66 -12.22
C LEU A 56 12.61 0.72 -12.65
N ALA A 57 12.80 -0.04 -13.72
CA ALA A 57 11.84 -1.02 -14.20
C ALA A 57 11.60 -2.14 -13.17
N ALA A 58 12.65 -2.75 -12.64
CA ALA A 58 12.56 -3.85 -11.68
C ALA A 58 11.91 -3.41 -10.37
N TRP A 59 12.26 -2.22 -9.88
CA TRP A 59 11.79 -1.73 -8.59
C TRP A 59 10.37 -1.17 -8.65
N TYR A 60 10.01 -0.39 -9.68
CA TYR A 60 8.76 0.36 -9.72
C TYR A 60 7.71 -0.17 -10.71
N CYS A 61 8.11 -0.90 -11.75
CA CYS A 61 7.19 -1.28 -12.84
C CYS A 61 6.87 -2.79 -12.89
N GLY A 62 7.77 -3.64 -12.38
CA GLY A 62 7.57 -5.10 -12.30
C GLY A 62 8.19 -5.88 -13.46
N PRO A 63 8.05 -7.24 -13.45
CA PRO A 63 8.88 -8.14 -14.27
C PRO A 63 8.68 -7.98 -15.79
N VAL A 64 7.46 -7.73 -16.25
CA VAL A 64 7.17 -7.59 -17.69
C VAL A 64 7.85 -6.37 -18.28
N VAL A 65 7.76 -5.22 -17.59
CA VAL A 65 8.41 -3.97 -18.02
C VAL A 65 9.92 -4.10 -17.93
N THR A 66 10.44 -4.77 -16.88
CA THR A 66 11.88 -5.05 -16.73
C THR A 66 12.41 -5.87 -17.90
N ALA A 67 11.71 -6.93 -18.32
CA ALA A 67 12.09 -7.73 -19.47
C ALA A 67 12.07 -6.91 -20.77
N GLY A 68 11.07 -6.05 -20.96
CA GLY A 68 11.00 -5.15 -22.12
C GLY A 68 12.16 -4.15 -22.16
N VAL A 69 12.45 -3.49 -21.04
CA VAL A 69 13.60 -2.56 -20.91
C VAL A 69 14.92 -3.27 -21.15
N ALA A 70 15.09 -4.48 -20.62
CA ALA A 70 16.29 -5.28 -20.87
C ALA A 70 16.45 -5.64 -22.36
N ALA A 71 15.37 -6.06 -23.03
CA ALA A 71 15.39 -6.37 -24.44
C ALA A 71 15.76 -5.15 -25.31
N ILE A 72 15.17 -3.98 -25.02
CA ILE A 72 15.48 -2.73 -25.74
C ILE A 72 16.93 -2.29 -25.50
N ALA A 73 17.42 -2.40 -24.26
CA ALA A 73 18.80 -2.08 -23.91
C ALA A 73 19.80 -2.98 -24.65
N ILE A 74 19.51 -4.29 -24.72
CA ILE A 74 20.31 -5.26 -25.44
C ILE A 74 20.33 -4.96 -26.94
N VAL A 75 19.17 -4.76 -27.57
CA VAL A 75 19.06 -4.47 -29.00
C VAL A 75 19.77 -3.16 -29.34
N GLY A 76 19.54 -2.10 -28.54
CA GLY A 76 20.17 -0.80 -28.74
C GLY A 76 21.70 -0.87 -28.62
N SER A 77 22.21 -1.46 -27.56
CA SER A 77 23.66 -1.61 -27.38
C SER A 77 24.29 -2.49 -28.46
N THR A 78 23.56 -3.52 -28.95
CA THR A 78 24.04 -4.35 -30.10
C THR A 78 24.13 -3.55 -31.38
N TYR A 79 23.16 -2.71 -31.66
CA TYR A 79 23.15 -1.88 -32.88
C TYR A 79 24.36 -0.94 -32.92
N PHE A 80 24.65 -0.22 -31.83
CA PHE A 80 25.82 0.66 -31.74
C PHE A 80 27.13 -0.09 -31.79
N PHE A 81 27.16 -1.31 -31.26
CA PHE A 81 28.28 -2.21 -31.35
C PHE A 81 28.61 -2.64 -32.79
N LEU A 82 27.60 -3.06 -33.58
CA LEU A 82 27.81 -3.47 -34.97
C LEU A 82 28.36 -2.34 -35.85
N ASP A 83 27.99 -1.09 -35.52
CA ASP A 83 28.51 0.09 -36.21
C ASP A 83 29.99 0.37 -35.86
N SER A 84 30.44 -0.04 -34.69
CA SER A 84 31.83 0.09 -34.21
C SER A 84 32.80 -1.00 -34.75
N ILE A 85 32.28 -2.13 -35.25
CA ILE A 85 33.09 -3.27 -35.81
C ILE A 85 33.89 -2.87 -37.06
N ALA A 86 33.67 -1.69 -37.65
CA ALA A 86 34.47 -1.20 -38.77
C ALA A 86 35.97 -0.94 -38.44
N ALA A 87 36.37 -1.07 -37.17
CA ALA A 87 37.75 -0.90 -36.69
C ALA A 87 38.29 -2.23 -36.15
N ASP A 88 39.28 -2.80 -36.81
CA ASP A 88 40.31 -3.84 -36.52
C ASP A 88 40.34 -4.61 -35.15
N THR A 89 39.21 -4.67 -34.40
CA THR A 89 39.17 -5.43 -33.14
C THR A 89 38.67 -6.87 -33.37
N PRO A 90 39.28 -7.89 -32.74
CA PRO A 90 38.82 -9.25 -32.88
C PRO A 90 37.38 -9.44 -32.35
N PHE A 91 36.47 -9.92 -33.19
CA PHE A 91 35.04 -10.15 -32.91
C PHE A 91 34.76 -10.82 -31.55
N TRP A 92 35.62 -11.74 -31.11
CA TRP A 92 35.42 -12.49 -29.87
C TRP A 92 35.59 -11.64 -28.59
N HIS A 93 36.43 -10.59 -28.60
CA HIS A 93 36.57 -9.65 -27.45
C HIS A 93 35.26 -8.96 -27.16
N GLU A 94 34.61 -8.53 -28.16
CA GLU A 94 33.38 -7.76 -28.05
C GLU A 94 32.16 -8.63 -27.78
N ALA A 95 32.14 -9.84 -28.40
CA ALA A 95 31.16 -10.86 -28.03
C ALA A 95 31.24 -11.23 -26.54
N LEU A 96 32.45 -11.31 -25.96
CA LEU A 96 32.65 -11.55 -24.54
C LEU A 96 32.17 -10.38 -23.69
N ALA A 97 32.45 -9.13 -24.07
CA ALA A 97 31.98 -7.94 -23.37
C ALA A 97 30.45 -7.88 -23.37
N PHE A 98 29.82 -8.19 -24.49
CA PHE A 98 28.36 -8.22 -24.63
C PHE A 98 27.71 -9.31 -23.76
N VAL A 99 28.23 -10.52 -23.78
CA VAL A 99 27.75 -11.63 -22.93
C VAL A 99 27.95 -11.30 -21.47
N SER A 100 29.05 -10.67 -21.08
CA SER A 100 29.30 -10.27 -19.70
C SER A 100 28.33 -9.20 -19.23
N LEU A 101 28.07 -8.18 -20.05
CA LEU A 101 27.10 -7.14 -19.73
C LEU A 101 25.69 -7.72 -19.61
N GLY A 102 25.28 -8.58 -20.55
CA GLY A 102 23.99 -9.26 -20.51
C GLY A 102 23.81 -10.11 -19.25
N THR A 103 24.86 -10.83 -18.86
CA THR A 103 24.86 -11.65 -17.64
C THR A 103 24.75 -10.79 -16.38
N VAL A 104 25.51 -9.70 -16.29
CA VAL A 104 25.46 -8.76 -15.17
C VAL A 104 24.09 -8.08 -15.08
N ALA A 105 23.55 -7.61 -16.21
CA ALA A 105 22.25 -6.99 -16.27
C ALA A 105 21.12 -7.96 -15.86
N ALA A 106 21.15 -9.19 -16.35
CA ALA A 106 20.19 -10.22 -15.97
C ALA A 106 20.29 -10.58 -14.48
N GLY A 107 21.51 -10.78 -13.97
CA GLY A 107 21.75 -11.02 -12.54
C GLY A 107 21.26 -9.88 -11.66
N PHE A 108 21.53 -8.65 -12.06
CA PHE A 108 21.05 -7.45 -11.34
C PHE A 108 19.52 -7.33 -11.34
N ALA A 109 18.88 -7.54 -12.49
CA ALA A 109 17.42 -7.52 -12.59
C ALA A 109 16.78 -8.60 -11.71
N LEU A 110 17.32 -9.82 -11.76
CA LEU A 110 16.86 -10.93 -10.92
C LEU A 110 17.01 -10.63 -9.43
N LEU A 111 18.17 -10.09 -9.03
CA LEU A 111 18.44 -9.68 -7.65
C LEU A 111 17.43 -8.62 -7.18
N MET A 112 17.17 -7.58 -7.98
CA MET A 112 16.22 -6.53 -7.64
C MET A 112 14.78 -7.04 -7.54
N LEU A 113 14.34 -7.89 -8.45
CA LEU A 113 13.02 -8.52 -8.40
C LEU A 113 12.87 -9.41 -7.16
N THR A 114 13.89 -10.20 -6.84
CA THR A 114 13.90 -11.08 -5.67
C THR A 114 13.87 -10.27 -4.37
N LEU A 115 14.73 -9.24 -4.28
CA LEU A 115 14.77 -8.35 -3.11
C LEU A 115 13.42 -7.66 -2.88
N ARG A 116 12.81 -7.17 -3.95
CA ARG A 116 11.46 -6.58 -3.88
C ARG A 116 10.42 -7.58 -3.38
N GLN A 117 10.47 -8.83 -3.86
CA GLN A 117 9.56 -9.88 -3.40
C GLN A 117 9.76 -10.18 -1.91
N ILE A 118 11.02 -10.28 -1.45
CA ILE A 118 11.34 -10.51 -0.03
C ILE A 118 10.82 -9.35 0.83
N LEU A 119 11.10 -8.09 0.44
CA LEU A 119 10.61 -6.93 1.17
C LEU A 119 9.09 -6.84 1.22
N ASN A 120 8.41 -7.19 0.12
CA ASN A 120 6.95 -7.25 0.11
C ASN A 120 6.41 -8.38 1.00
N ARG A 121 7.07 -9.55 1.04
CA ARG A 121 6.71 -10.62 1.98
C ARG A 121 6.87 -10.18 3.43
N LEU A 122 7.99 -9.56 3.78
CA LEU A 122 8.23 -9.04 5.14
C LEU A 122 7.20 -7.97 5.54
N ARG A 123 6.84 -7.07 4.62
CA ARG A 123 5.76 -6.10 4.84
C ARG A 123 4.40 -6.78 5.07
N ASN A 124 4.10 -7.83 4.28
CA ASN A 124 2.86 -8.58 4.40
C ASN A 124 2.81 -9.47 5.64
N GLU A 125 3.96 -9.87 6.21
CA GLU A 125 4.04 -10.59 7.46
C GLU A 125 3.85 -9.67 8.68
N SER A 126 4.06 -8.38 8.53
CA SER A 126 3.70 -7.41 9.56
C SER A 126 2.19 -7.44 9.81
N ARG A 127 1.79 -7.49 11.08
CA ARG A 127 0.39 -7.42 11.52
C ARG A 127 -0.05 -6.01 11.87
N ARG A 128 0.83 -5.01 11.64
CA ARG A 128 0.56 -3.61 11.96
C ARG A 128 0.60 -2.73 10.72
N ASP A 129 -0.24 -1.71 10.70
CA ASP A 129 -0.23 -0.64 9.70
C ASP A 129 0.97 0.29 9.95
N ALA A 130 1.75 0.54 8.92
CA ALA A 130 3.01 1.28 9.04
C ALA A 130 2.81 2.78 9.36
N LEU A 131 1.65 3.35 9.02
CA LEU A 131 1.34 4.75 9.28
C LEU A 131 0.78 4.95 10.69
N THR A 132 -0.23 4.15 11.04
CA THR A 132 -1.03 4.37 12.26
C THR A 132 -0.56 3.54 13.44
N GLY A 133 0.21 2.45 13.22
CA GLY A 133 0.62 1.50 14.27
C GLY A 133 -0.47 0.53 14.70
N LEU A 134 -1.73 0.72 14.30
CA LEU A 134 -2.84 -0.20 14.56
C LEU A 134 -2.61 -1.56 13.89
N ARG A 135 -3.43 -2.56 14.19
CA ARG A 135 -3.48 -3.77 13.38
C ARG A 135 -3.82 -3.41 11.94
N ASN A 136 -3.05 -3.95 10.98
CA ASN A 136 -3.43 -3.86 9.58
C ASN A 136 -4.57 -4.85 9.28
N ARG A 137 -5.07 -4.85 8.05
CA ARG A 137 -6.15 -5.73 7.61
C ARG A 137 -5.91 -7.19 8.00
N ARG A 138 -4.72 -7.72 7.76
CA ARG A 138 -4.37 -9.11 8.11
C ARG A 138 -4.39 -9.34 9.61
N GLY A 139 -3.70 -8.48 10.38
CA GLY A 139 -3.65 -8.60 11.84
C GLY A 139 -4.99 -8.43 12.52
N PHE A 140 -5.91 -7.64 11.93
CA PHE A 140 -7.28 -7.51 12.41
C PHE A 140 -8.11 -8.78 12.14
N PHE A 141 -8.03 -9.35 10.93
CA PHE A 141 -8.76 -10.57 10.59
C PHE A 141 -8.31 -11.78 11.38
N GLU A 142 -6.99 -11.97 11.59
CA GLU A 142 -6.47 -13.02 12.46
C GLU A 142 -7.01 -12.86 13.91
N ALA A 143 -7.10 -11.65 14.42
CA ALA A 143 -7.65 -11.39 15.75
C ALA A 143 -9.18 -11.63 15.80
N MET A 144 -9.90 -11.29 14.75
CA MET A 144 -11.33 -11.55 14.62
C MET A 144 -11.63 -13.05 14.56
N GLU A 145 -10.86 -13.85 13.81
CA GLU A 145 -10.99 -15.30 13.76
C GLU A 145 -10.77 -15.93 15.15
N ALA A 146 -9.75 -15.45 15.87
CA ALA A 146 -9.48 -15.91 17.23
C ALA A 146 -10.64 -15.59 18.19
N GLU A 147 -11.24 -14.40 18.06
CA GLU A 147 -12.39 -14.02 18.87
C GLU A 147 -13.65 -14.81 18.51
N MET A 148 -13.92 -15.01 17.23
CA MET A 148 -15.04 -15.84 16.78
C MET A 148 -14.95 -17.26 17.36
N ALA A 149 -13.76 -17.87 17.34
CA ALA A 149 -13.52 -19.17 17.92
C ALA A 149 -13.67 -19.17 19.45
N ARG A 150 -13.28 -18.08 20.13
CA ARG A 150 -13.48 -17.90 21.58
C ARG A 150 -14.95 -17.72 21.92
N ALA A 151 -15.65 -16.88 21.18
CA ALA A 151 -17.07 -16.62 21.34
C ALA A 151 -17.91 -17.90 21.17
N ALA A 152 -17.59 -18.73 20.15
CA ALA A 152 -18.24 -20.00 19.90
C ALA A 152 -18.02 -21.00 21.05
N ARG A 153 -16.84 -21.04 21.65
CA ARG A 153 -16.57 -21.96 22.80
C ARG A 153 -17.26 -21.51 24.08
N ASN A 154 -17.30 -20.20 24.31
CA ASN A 154 -17.76 -19.64 25.59
C ASN A 154 -19.23 -19.19 25.55
N GLY A 155 -19.87 -19.18 24.40
CA GLY A 155 -21.29 -18.81 24.24
C GLY A 155 -21.55 -17.31 24.39
N HIS A 156 -20.56 -16.43 24.14
CA HIS A 156 -20.76 -14.99 24.23
C HIS A 156 -20.88 -14.35 22.86
N VAL A 157 -21.55 -13.22 22.81
CA VAL A 157 -21.68 -12.36 21.60
C VAL A 157 -20.49 -11.42 21.47
N TYR A 158 -20.24 -10.93 20.27
CA TYR A 158 -19.27 -9.87 20.01
C TYR A 158 -19.85 -8.86 19.04
N CYS A 159 -19.35 -7.62 19.07
CA CYS A 159 -19.69 -6.59 18.12
C CYS A 159 -18.54 -6.37 17.14
N LEU A 160 -18.85 -6.34 15.85
CA LEU A 160 -17.96 -5.90 14.78
C LEU A 160 -18.47 -4.57 14.24
N GLY A 161 -17.62 -3.56 14.16
CA GLY A 161 -17.91 -2.27 13.54
C GLY A 161 -16.89 -1.93 12.46
N ILE A 162 -17.37 -1.33 11.36
CA ILE A 162 -16.54 -0.69 10.34
C ILE A 162 -16.73 0.81 10.45
N VAL A 163 -15.65 1.55 10.46
CA VAL A 163 -15.58 3.01 10.54
C VAL A 163 -14.91 3.50 9.27
N ASP A 164 -15.55 4.40 8.57
CA ASP A 164 -15.04 5.00 7.35
C ASP A 164 -15.10 6.53 7.43
N LEU A 165 -14.05 7.19 6.96
CA LEU A 165 -13.96 8.64 6.95
C LEU A 165 -14.72 9.27 5.79
N ASP A 166 -15.73 10.04 6.10
CA ASP A 166 -16.47 10.80 5.10
C ASP A 166 -15.64 11.97 4.59
N ASN A 167 -15.58 12.11 3.26
CA ASN A 167 -14.88 13.19 2.57
C ASN A 167 -13.35 13.26 2.86
N PHE A 168 -12.71 12.19 3.27
CA PHE A 168 -11.26 12.15 3.50
C PHE A 168 -10.44 12.59 2.28
N LYS A 169 -10.90 12.25 1.08
CA LYS A 169 -10.27 12.72 -0.16
C LYS A 169 -10.23 14.25 -0.23
N HIS A 170 -11.29 14.92 0.22
CA HIS A 170 -11.31 16.40 0.26
C HIS A 170 -10.22 16.98 1.17
N VAL A 171 -9.97 16.36 2.34
CA VAL A 171 -8.86 16.75 3.22
C VAL A 171 -7.52 16.64 2.49
N ASN A 172 -7.28 15.52 1.79
CA ASN A 172 -6.07 15.33 1.01
C ASN A 172 -5.91 16.35 -0.14
N ASP A 173 -6.99 16.58 -0.88
CA ASP A 173 -6.99 17.47 -2.05
C ASP A 173 -6.79 18.95 -1.66
N THR A 174 -7.29 19.36 -0.50
CA THR A 174 -7.24 20.78 -0.03
C THR A 174 -6.03 21.08 0.85
N GLN A 175 -5.64 20.15 1.72
CA GLN A 175 -4.61 20.36 2.76
C GLN A 175 -3.34 19.52 2.52
N GLY A 176 -3.34 18.65 1.48
CA GLY A 176 -2.23 17.78 1.12
C GLY A 176 -2.22 16.45 1.89
N HIS A 177 -1.56 15.45 1.30
CA HIS A 177 -1.48 14.09 1.86
C HIS A 177 -0.85 14.03 3.25
N GLN A 178 0.11 14.90 3.56
CA GLN A 178 0.72 14.93 4.88
C GLN A 178 -0.29 15.24 5.98
N ARG A 179 -1.21 16.16 5.71
CA ARG A 179 -2.28 16.52 6.65
C ARG A 179 -3.31 15.41 6.79
N GLY A 180 -3.62 14.70 5.70
CA GLY A 180 -4.43 13.49 5.74
C GLY A 180 -3.81 12.38 6.58
N ASP A 181 -2.49 12.16 6.43
CA ASP A 181 -1.75 11.19 7.23
C ASP A 181 -1.75 11.55 8.72
N GLU A 182 -1.59 12.83 9.07
CA GLU A 182 -1.69 13.33 10.45
C GLU A 182 -3.09 13.06 11.04
N LEU A 183 -4.15 13.27 10.27
CA LEU A 183 -5.53 12.95 10.67
C LEU A 183 -5.66 11.46 10.96
N LEU A 184 -5.22 10.57 10.05
CA LEU A 184 -5.29 9.11 10.23
C LEU A 184 -4.54 8.64 11.47
N VAL A 185 -3.33 9.15 11.73
CA VAL A 185 -2.54 8.82 12.92
C VAL A 185 -3.21 9.29 14.19
N THR A 186 -3.80 10.51 14.18
CA THR A 186 -4.47 11.08 15.35
C THR A 186 -5.77 10.33 15.65
N LEU A 187 -6.54 9.97 14.62
CA LEU A 187 -7.73 9.12 14.75
C LEU A 187 -7.39 7.75 15.34
N ALA A 188 -6.39 7.07 14.79
CA ALA A 188 -5.96 5.76 15.26
C ALA A 188 -5.64 5.77 16.76
N ARG A 189 -4.84 6.75 17.19
CA ARG A 189 -4.50 6.93 18.62
C ARG A 189 -5.73 7.20 19.48
N ARG A 190 -6.64 8.02 18.97
CA ARG A 190 -7.87 8.36 19.73
C ARG A 190 -8.82 7.17 19.82
N MET A 191 -8.91 6.34 18.79
CA MET A 191 -9.68 5.09 18.81
C MET A 191 -9.15 4.15 19.88
N GLU A 192 -7.85 3.87 19.91
CA GLU A 192 -7.24 3.03 20.94
C GLU A 192 -7.50 3.55 22.36
N GLN A 193 -7.38 4.86 22.58
CA GLN A 193 -7.62 5.50 23.89
C GLN A 193 -9.09 5.48 24.34
N SER A 194 -10.02 5.37 23.39
CA SER A 194 -11.46 5.38 23.66
C SER A 194 -12.05 4.00 23.96
N LEU A 195 -11.29 2.96 23.72
CA LEU A 195 -11.71 1.56 23.83
C LEU A 195 -10.99 0.85 24.97
N ARG A 196 -11.47 -0.34 25.34
CA ARG A 196 -10.87 -1.18 26.40
C ARG A 196 -9.65 -1.91 25.87
N GLU A 197 -8.78 -2.39 26.72
CA GLU A 197 -7.60 -3.19 26.34
C GLU A 197 -7.94 -4.46 25.57
N ILE A 198 -9.11 -5.08 25.88
CA ILE A 198 -9.59 -6.28 25.17
C ILE A 198 -10.23 -5.97 23.82
N ASP A 199 -10.63 -4.72 23.58
CA ASP A 199 -11.20 -4.31 22.32
C ASP A 199 -10.07 -4.21 21.25
N ILE A 200 -10.40 -4.54 20.01
CA ILE A 200 -9.41 -4.64 18.95
C ILE A 200 -9.73 -3.59 17.89
N VAL A 201 -8.72 -2.81 17.55
CA VAL A 201 -8.79 -1.80 16.49
C VAL A 201 -7.81 -2.13 15.39
N GLY A 202 -8.22 -1.95 14.13
CA GLY A 202 -7.37 -2.10 12.96
C GLY A 202 -7.70 -1.09 11.87
N ARG A 203 -6.71 -0.79 11.04
CA ARG A 203 -6.89 -0.06 9.79
C ARG A 203 -6.94 -1.08 8.65
N ILE A 204 -8.10 -1.19 8.02
CA ILE A 204 -8.38 -2.26 7.02
C ILE A 204 -8.35 -1.75 5.57
N GLY A 205 -8.37 -0.43 5.39
CA GLY A 205 -8.32 0.26 4.11
C GLY A 205 -7.56 1.58 4.19
N GLY A 206 -7.65 2.40 3.18
CA GLY A 206 -7.02 3.72 3.13
C GLY A 206 -7.52 4.66 4.23
N ASP A 207 -8.82 4.85 4.30
CA ASP A 207 -9.59 5.66 5.25
C ASP A 207 -10.56 4.82 6.09
N GLU A 208 -10.44 3.48 6.00
CA GLU A 208 -11.30 2.53 6.67
C GLU A 208 -10.63 1.91 7.90
N PHE A 209 -11.33 1.93 9.02
CA PHE A 209 -10.94 1.28 10.26
C PHE A 209 -11.99 0.23 10.66
N ALA A 210 -11.56 -0.75 11.45
CA ALA A 210 -12.47 -1.73 12.03
C ALA A 210 -12.28 -1.82 13.54
N VAL A 211 -13.37 -2.10 14.24
CA VAL A 211 -13.42 -2.25 15.69
C VAL A 211 -14.10 -3.57 16.02
N LEU A 212 -13.47 -4.38 16.86
CA LEU A 212 -14.04 -5.60 17.39
C LEU A 212 -14.16 -5.48 18.90
N LEU A 213 -15.38 -5.61 19.42
CA LEU A 213 -15.72 -5.49 20.84
C LEU A 213 -16.15 -6.87 21.35
N PRO A 214 -15.26 -7.63 21.99
CA PRO A 214 -15.57 -8.91 22.63
C PRO A 214 -16.62 -8.74 23.74
N GLU A 215 -17.42 -9.79 23.96
CA GLU A 215 -18.38 -9.88 25.08
C GLU A 215 -19.30 -8.64 25.20
N THR A 216 -19.69 -8.09 24.03
CA THR A 216 -20.45 -6.82 23.97
C THR A 216 -21.77 -7.05 23.27
N ASP A 217 -22.85 -6.87 24.02
CA ASP A 217 -24.24 -6.91 23.56
C ASP A 217 -24.65 -5.62 22.85
N LEU A 218 -25.86 -5.62 22.27
CA LEU A 218 -26.37 -4.50 21.44
C LEU A 218 -26.36 -3.16 22.17
N GLU A 219 -26.82 -3.12 23.43
CA GLU A 219 -26.94 -1.84 24.16
C GLU A 219 -25.58 -1.28 24.57
N LYS A 220 -24.67 -2.16 25.01
CA LYS A 220 -23.29 -1.77 25.29
C LYS A 220 -22.57 -1.32 24.02
N ALA A 221 -22.76 -2.03 22.91
CA ALA A 221 -22.16 -1.65 21.62
C ALA A 221 -22.64 -0.27 21.17
N ARG A 222 -23.95 -0.01 21.24
CA ARG A 222 -24.52 1.31 20.93
C ARG A 222 -23.88 2.43 21.77
N THR A 223 -23.73 2.20 23.07
CA THR A 223 -23.13 3.17 23.99
C THR A 223 -21.66 3.44 23.63
N VAL A 224 -20.88 2.38 23.43
CA VAL A 224 -19.44 2.49 23.14
C VAL A 224 -19.21 3.15 21.77
N LEU A 225 -19.94 2.71 20.73
CA LEU A 225 -19.73 3.21 19.38
C LEU A 225 -20.25 4.63 19.18
N ARG A 226 -21.33 5.03 19.84
CA ARG A 226 -21.77 6.45 19.85
C ARG A 226 -20.74 7.35 20.50
N ARG A 227 -20.22 6.96 21.68
CA ARG A 227 -19.15 7.71 22.34
C ARG A 227 -17.89 7.80 21.46
N LEU A 228 -17.52 6.71 20.80
CA LEU A 228 -16.41 6.69 19.85
C LEU A 228 -16.68 7.67 18.70
N HIS A 229 -17.84 7.57 18.06
CA HIS A 229 -18.25 8.45 16.98
C HIS A 229 -18.19 9.94 17.37
N ASP A 230 -18.76 10.32 18.52
CA ASP A 230 -18.74 11.71 19.00
C ASP A 230 -17.31 12.21 19.23
N THR A 231 -16.44 11.34 19.73
CA THR A 231 -15.01 11.63 19.90
C THR A 231 -14.32 11.86 18.56
N LEU A 232 -14.57 10.99 17.58
CA LEU A 232 -13.99 11.10 16.23
C LEU A 232 -14.52 12.33 15.50
N ARG A 233 -15.82 12.60 15.58
CA ARG A 233 -16.46 13.77 14.97
C ARG A 233 -15.83 15.07 15.47
N THR A 234 -15.65 15.19 16.79
CA THR A 234 -15.03 16.39 17.39
C THR A 234 -13.57 16.56 16.92
N LEU A 235 -12.82 15.46 16.81
CA LEU A 235 -11.45 15.47 16.36
C LEU A 235 -11.36 15.85 14.88
N ILE A 236 -12.19 15.23 14.01
CA ILE A 236 -12.20 15.46 12.56
C ILE A 236 -12.58 16.91 12.25
N ALA A 237 -13.56 17.47 12.94
CA ALA A 237 -13.96 18.87 12.78
C ALA A 237 -12.81 19.87 13.07
N GLY A 238 -11.79 19.48 13.86
CA GLY A 238 -10.57 20.26 14.06
C GLY A 238 -9.60 20.23 12.88
N PHE A 239 -9.79 19.30 11.95
CA PHE A 239 -9.01 19.20 10.70
C PHE A 239 -9.78 19.81 9.52
N ASP A 240 -11.04 19.42 9.35
CA ASP A 240 -11.94 19.92 8.28
C ASP A 240 -13.39 19.72 8.71
N ASP A 241 -14.19 20.78 8.65
CA ASP A 241 -15.60 20.80 9.06
C ASP A 241 -16.53 20.03 8.08
N ARG A 242 -16.06 19.73 6.88
CA ARG A 242 -16.77 18.92 5.86
C ARG A 242 -16.48 17.43 5.96
N ALA A 243 -15.44 17.05 6.71
CA ALA A 243 -15.10 15.66 6.94
C ALA A 243 -15.88 15.11 8.14
N GLY A 244 -16.06 13.80 8.16
CA GLY A 244 -16.79 13.11 9.23
C GLY A 244 -16.37 11.64 9.31
N ALA A 245 -17.10 10.87 10.13
CA ALA A 245 -16.92 9.44 10.22
C ALA A 245 -18.29 8.72 10.25
N SER A 246 -18.46 7.73 9.40
CA SER A 246 -19.62 6.85 9.38
C SER A 246 -19.29 5.50 10.00
N ILE A 247 -20.15 4.99 10.90
CA ILE A 247 -19.94 3.71 11.57
C ILE A 247 -21.12 2.77 11.29
N GLY A 248 -20.84 1.65 10.67
CA GLY A 248 -21.76 0.50 10.58
C GLY A 248 -21.30 -0.61 11.49
N ALA A 249 -22.17 -1.12 12.36
CA ALA A 249 -21.79 -2.19 13.28
C ALA A 249 -22.88 -3.24 13.46
N GLY A 250 -22.46 -4.48 13.72
CA GLY A 250 -23.33 -5.61 13.92
C GLY A 250 -22.91 -6.48 15.11
N ILE A 251 -23.91 -6.92 15.88
CA ILE A 251 -23.70 -7.89 16.94
C ILE A 251 -23.81 -9.30 16.35
N ALA A 252 -22.75 -10.06 16.42
CA ALA A 252 -22.71 -11.44 15.98
C ALA A 252 -22.93 -12.40 17.14
N ASN A 253 -23.85 -13.34 16.92
CA ASN A 253 -24.08 -14.45 17.84
C ASN A 253 -23.39 -15.71 17.27
N PRO A 254 -22.43 -16.30 17.99
CA PRO A 254 -21.69 -17.47 17.51
C PRO A 254 -22.57 -18.71 17.29
N ILE A 255 -23.78 -18.74 17.88
CA ILE A 255 -24.74 -19.85 17.67
C ILE A 255 -25.28 -19.86 16.23
N LEU A 256 -25.29 -18.71 15.55
CA LEU A 256 -25.81 -18.57 14.18
C LEU A 256 -24.78 -18.94 13.10
N HIS A 257 -23.59 -19.40 13.47
CA HIS A 257 -22.53 -19.93 12.60
C HIS A 257 -22.21 -19.07 11.36
N HIS A 258 -22.16 -17.76 11.50
CA HIS A 258 -21.71 -16.89 10.41
C HIS A 258 -20.19 -17.03 10.22
N SER A 259 -19.76 -17.19 8.97
CA SER A 259 -18.34 -17.12 8.64
C SER A 259 -17.82 -15.69 8.82
N LEU A 260 -16.48 -15.54 8.97
CA LEU A 260 -15.82 -14.22 9.00
C LEU A 260 -16.24 -13.38 7.79
N THR A 261 -16.23 -13.95 6.59
CA THR A 261 -16.60 -13.28 5.35
C THR A 261 -18.05 -12.78 5.35
N GLU A 262 -18.98 -13.59 5.84
CA GLU A 262 -20.39 -13.18 5.95
C GLU A 262 -20.59 -12.08 6.98
N THR A 263 -19.96 -12.19 8.14
CA THR A 263 -20.05 -11.16 9.19
C THR A 263 -19.50 -9.83 8.69
N MET A 264 -18.35 -9.85 8.03
CA MET A 264 -17.76 -8.66 7.42
C MET A 264 -18.67 -8.05 6.35
N ALA A 265 -19.19 -8.86 5.43
CA ALA A 265 -20.06 -8.37 4.35
C ALA A 265 -21.33 -7.71 4.90
N ARG A 266 -21.96 -8.29 5.93
CA ARG A 266 -23.16 -7.69 6.56
C ARG A 266 -22.85 -6.36 7.23
N VAL A 267 -21.72 -6.24 7.90
CA VAL A 267 -21.32 -4.99 8.56
C VAL A 267 -20.91 -3.93 7.53
N ASP A 268 -20.27 -4.32 6.45
CA ASP A 268 -19.95 -3.44 5.32
C ASP A 268 -21.22 -2.87 4.67
N ASP A 269 -22.23 -3.71 4.43
CA ASP A 269 -23.54 -3.27 3.94
C ASP A 269 -24.21 -2.25 4.88
N LEU A 270 -24.05 -2.40 6.20
CA LEU A 270 -24.57 -1.44 7.18
C LEU A 270 -23.82 -0.11 7.10
N MET A 271 -22.50 -0.14 7.04
CA MET A 271 -21.66 1.05 6.88
C MET A 271 -22.02 1.80 5.58
N TYR A 272 -22.18 1.06 4.47
CA TYR A 272 -22.59 1.64 3.19
C TYR A 272 -23.97 2.33 3.28
N LYS A 273 -24.93 1.75 4.01
CA LYS A 273 -26.25 2.38 4.25
C LYS A 273 -26.10 3.70 5.04
N VAL A 274 -25.28 3.71 6.09
CA VAL A 274 -24.99 4.94 6.83
C VAL A 274 -24.42 6.02 5.92
N LYS A 275 -23.43 5.68 5.10
CA LYS A 275 -22.82 6.62 4.14
C LYS A 275 -23.79 7.18 3.11
N ARG A 276 -24.73 6.36 2.67
CA ARG A 276 -25.71 6.76 1.65
C ARG A 276 -26.83 7.63 2.26
N ASP A 277 -27.33 7.26 3.43
CA ASP A 277 -28.57 7.79 3.96
C ASP A 277 -28.35 9.01 4.89
N THR A 278 -27.37 8.95 5.78
CA THR A 278 -27.15 10.00 6.80
C THR A 278 -25.78 10.64 6.76
N LYS A 279 -24.72 9.88 6.48
CA LYS A 279 -23.32 10.23 6.71
C LYS A 279 -23.04 10.74 8.14
N ASN A 280 -21.79 10.65 8.56
CA ASN A 280 -21.36 11.12 9.88
C ASN A 280 -22.30 10.67 11.02
N ASP A 281 -22.64 9.37 11.03
CA ASP A 281 -23.60 8.74 11.93
C ASP A 281 -23.19 7.30 12.30
N VAL A 282 -23.91 6.71 13.24
CA VAL A 282 -23.68 5.36 13.78
C VAL A 282 -24.93 4.52 13.70
N VAL A 283 -24.84 3.36 13.06
CA VAL A 283 -25.89 2.34 13.07
C VAL A 283 -25.35 1.04 13.68
N VAL A 284 -26.07 0.51 14.68
CA VAL A 284 -25.75 -0.75 15.34
C VAL A 284 -26.98 -1.65 15.35
N VAL A 285 -26.84 -2.86 14.78
CA VAL A 285 -27.92 -3.84 14.67
C VAL A 285 -27.49 -5.22 15.19
N SER A 286 -28.44 -6.14 15.37
CA SER A 286 -28.17 -7.56 15.56
C SER A 286 -28.11 -8.23 14.18
N LEU A 287 -27.06 -9.04 13.93
CA LEU A 287 -26.87 -9.75 12.66
C LEU A 287 -27.64 -11.06 12.60
#